data_f4cf6a05da6dc20cee21b696dcb283a9
#
_entry.id   f4cf6a05da6dc20cee21b696dcb283a9
#
_cell.length_a   1.000
_cell.length_b   1.000
_cell.length_c   1.000
_cell.angle_alpha   90.00
_cell.angle_beta   90.00
_cell.angle_gamma   90.00
#
_symmetry.space_group_name_H-M   'P 1'
#
loop_
_entity.id
_entity.type
_entity.pdbx_description
1 polymer ?
#
loop_
_entity_poly.entity_id
_entity_poly.type
_entity_poly.pdbx_seq_one_letter_code
_entity_poly.pdbx_strand_id
1 'polypeptide(L)'
;MTTSSLSPAQKRIQGATLARFLDPYLPLIGVLALFGVWWLIAISGFVNLVLLPTPLSTLGTLIRNMFSGIMLPDFFATILRTFSAFLMAAAVGVPIGVALGSSEKLYRSVEFLIDFFRSTPASALIPLFILFFGVSDFSKIVIAAFSAFLLIVFNSAYGVINADRSEFGV
;
A
#
# COMPACT_ATOMS: atom_id res chain seq x y z
N MET A 1 51.37 -31.17 6.95
CA MET A 1 50.35 -30.08 6.82
C MET A 1 48.98 -30.70 7.00
N THR A 2 48.46 -30.67 8.22
CA THR A 2 47.14 -31.28 8.54
C THR A 2 46.04 -30.23 8.33
N THR A 3 45.29 -30.39 7.27
CA THR A 3 44.05 -29.62 7.05
C THR A 3 42.98 -30.15 7.99
N SER A 4 42.75 -29.45 9.11
CA SER A 4 41.68 -29.77 10.05
C SER A 4 40.31 -29.49 9.37
N SER A 5 39.68 -30.52 8.85
CA SER A 5 38.31 -30.44 8.38
C SER A 5 37.36 -30.31 9.59
N LEU A 6 36.70 -29.19 9.69
CA LEU A 6 35.69 -28.94 10.74
C LEU A 6 34.60 -30.03 10.68
N SER A 7 34.19 -30.53 11.83
CA SER A 7 33.11 -31.53 11.97
C SER A 7 31.78 -30.95 11.42
N PRO A 8 30.85 -31.80 10.90
CA PRO A 8 29.54 -31.36 10.41
C PRO A 8 28.74 -30.57 11.46
N ALA A 9 28.91 -30.89 12.75
CA ALA A 9 28.28 -30.17 13.85
C ALA A 9 28.86 -28.77 14.04
N GLN A 10 30.18 -28.61 13.92
CA GLN A 10 30.83 -27.29 14.01
C GLN A 10 30.46 -26.37 12.83
N LYS A 11 30.29 -26.91 11.62
CA LYS A 11 29.79 -26.14 10.47
C LYS A 11 28.34 -25.66 10.67
N ARG A 12 27.46 -26.48 11.30
CA ARG A 12 26.09 -26.06 11.65
C ARG A 12 26.04 -24.96 12.69
N ILE A 13 26.89 -25.03 13.73
CA ILE A 13 26.95 -24.02 14.77
C ILE A 13 27.48 -22.68 14.22
N GLN A 14 28.50 -22.72 13.37
CA GLN A 14 29.03 -21.50 12.73
C GLN A 14 28.00 -20.88 11.78
N GLY A 15 27.26 -21.69 11.00
CA GLY A 15 26.19 -21.19 10.13
C GLY A 15 25.03 -20.54 10.91
N ALA A 16 24.64 -21.13 12.04
CA ALA A 16 23.60 -20.59 12.92
C ALA A 16 24.02 -19.29 13.62
N THR A 17 25.29 -19.14 13.97
CA THR A 17 25.83 -17.92 14.60
C THR A 17 25.93 -16.79 13.58
N LEU A 18 26.37 -17.08 12.36
CA LEU A 18 26.43 -16.09 11.27
C LEU A 18 25.04 -15.61 10.87
N ALA A 19 24.06 -16.53 10.78
CA ALA A 19 22.68 -16.19 10.49
C ALA A 19 22.10 -15.22 11.55
N ARG A 20 22.31 -15.51 12.83
CA ARG A 20 21.86 -14.63 13.93
C ARG A 20 22.48 -13.23 13.91
N PHE A 21 23.70 -13.09 13.47
CA PHE A 21 24.35 -11.78 13.30
C PHE A 21 23.81 -11.01 12.09
N LEU A 22 23.35 -11.72 11.05
CA LEU A 22 22.80 -11.11 9.84
C LEU A 22 21.30 -10.78 9.96
N ASP A 23 20.57 -11.44 10.88
CA ASP A 23 19.11 -11.26 11.05
C ASP A 23 18.68 -9.78 11.14
N PRO A 24 19.33 -8.90 11.95
CA PRO A 24 18.93 -7.50 12.03
C PRO A 24 19.23 -6.71 10.73
N TYR A 25 20.15 -7.19 9.90
CA TYR A 25 20.55 -6.54 8.66
C TYR A 25 19.85 -7.09 7.42
N LEU A 26 19.13 -8.22 7.51
CA LEU A 26 18.41 -8.83 6.40
C LEU A 26 17.47 -7.85 5.68
N PRO A 27 16.66 -7.01 6.38
CA PRO A 27 15.82 -6.03 5.70
C PRO A 27 16.64 -5.00 4.91
N LEU A 28 17.76 -4.54 5.48
CA LEU A 28 18.65 -3.60 4.79
C LEU A 28 19.33 -4.23 3.58
N ILE A 29 19.79 -5.47 3.71
CA ILE A 29 20.37 -6.23 2.59
C ILE A 29 19.34 -6.43 1.50
N GLY A 30 18.08 -6.74 1.84
CA GLY A 30 16.99 -6.88 0.87
C GLY A 30 16.75 -5.58 0.10
N VAL A 31 16.69 -4.45 0.79
CA VAL A 31 16.54 -3.14 0.17
C VAL A 31 17.72 -2.82 -0.75
N LEU A 32 18.96 -3.02 -0.29
CA LEU A 32 20.15 -2.77 -1.10
C LEU A 32 20.21 -3.71 -2.31
N ALA A 33 19.84 -4.97 -2.16
CA ALA A 33 19.76 -5.91 -3.27
C ALA A 33 18.71 -5.47 -4.31
N LEU A 34 17.54 -4.99 -3.89
CA LEU A 34 16.52 -4.45 -4.78
C LEU A 34 17.07 -3.25 -5.58
N PHE A 35 17.71 -2.29 -4.92
CA PHE A 35 18.33 -1.16 -5.59
C PHE A 35 19.47 -1.59 -6.54
N GLY A 36 20.25 -2.60 -6.14
CA GLY A 36 21.30 -3.18 -6.97
C GLY A 36 20.75 -3.83 -8.25
N VAL A 37 19.70 -4.63 -8.12
CA VAL A 37 19.00 -5.24 -9.27
C VAL A 37 18.42 -4.17 -10.19
N TRP A 38 17.74 -3.16 -9.63
CA TRP A 38 17.25 -2.03 -10.43
C TRP A 38 18.38 -1.33 -11.18
N TRP A 39 19.48 -1.02 -10.49
CA TRP A 39 20.65 -0.40 -11.12
C TRP A 39 21.19 -1.24 -12.28
N LEU A 40 21.38 -2.55 -12.06
CA LEU A 40 21.88 -3.46 -13.08
C LEU A 40 20.96 -3.53 -14.31
N ILE A 41 19.64 -3.59 -14.10
CA ILE A 41 18.68 -3.58 -15.20
C ILE A 41 18.75 -2.25 -15.96
N ALA A 42 18.83 -1.11 -15.27
CA ALA A 42 18.88 0.19 -15.89
C ALA A 42 20.14 0.40 -16.77
N ILE A 43 21.29 -0.13 -16.34
CA ILE A 43 22.55 0.02 -17.10
C ILE A 43 22.79 -1.11 -18.12
N SER A 44 22.01 -2.19 -18.08
CA SER A 44 22.20 -3.36 -18.96
C SER A 44 21.94 -3.10 -20.44
N GLY A 45 21.25 -1.98 -20.76
CA GLY A 45 20.84 -1.65 -22.13
C GLY A 45 19.60 -2.42 -22.63
N PHE A 46 19.03 -3.36 -21.83
CA PHE A 46 17.78 -4.04 -22.19
C PHE A 46 16.56 -3.12 -22.15
N VAL A 47 16.62 -2.07 -21.32
CA VAL A 47 15.53 -1.13 -21.14
C VAL A 47 16.03 0.28 -21.45
N ASN A 48 15.21 1.06 -22.17
CA ASN A 48 15.54 2.45 -22.43
C ASN A 48 15.58 3.24 -21.11
N LEU A 49 16.64 4.02 -20.89
CA LEU A 49 16.83 4.87 -19.70
C LEU A 49 15.69 5.91 -19.50
N VAL A 50 14.94 6.23 -20.55
CA VAL A 50 13.77 7.09 -20.46
C VAL A 50 12.60 6.37 -19.73
N LEU A 51 12.50 5.06 -19.92
CA LEU A 51 11.45 4.24 -19.28
C LEU A 51 11.87 3.76 -17.88
N LEU A 52 13.16 3.44 -17.72
CA LEU A 52 13.71 2.99 -16.45
C LEU A 52 15.03 3.73 -16.14
N PRO A 53 14.97 4.95 -15.59
CA PRO A 53 16.16 5.68 -15.19
C PRO A 53 16.89 4.98 -14.04
N THR A 54 18.17 5.27 -13.87
CA THR A 54 18.93 4.71 -12.75
C THR A 54 18.43 5.26 -11.41
N PRO A 55 18.54 4.51 -10.30
CA PRO A 55 18.15 4.98 -8.97
C PRO A 55 18.76 6.33 -8.60
N LEU A 56 20.02 6.55 -8.94
CA LEU A 56 20.72 7.78 -8.62
C LEU A 56 20.20 8.98 -9.43
N SER A 57 19.89 8.80 -10.72
CA SER A 57 19.31 9.86 -11.54
C SER A 57 17.88 10.20 -11.10
N THR A 58 17.12 9.20 -10.68
CA THR A 58 15.77 9.38 -10.11
C THR A 58 15.82 10.19 -8.83
N LEU A 59 16.72 9.84 -7.90
CA LEU A 59 16.91 10.58 -6.66
C LEU A 59 17.39 12.02 -6.92
N GLY A 60 18.35 12.20 -7.82
CA GLY A 60 18.83 13.53 -8.20
C GLY A 60 17.74 14.41 -8.79
N THR A 61 16.87 13.85 -9.64
CA THR A 61 15.72 14.56 -10.21
C THR A 61 14.68 14.90 -9.15
N LEU A 62 14.39 13.97 -8.24
CA LEU A 62 13.49 14.21 -7.11
C LEU A 62 13.96 15.38 -6.27
N ILE A 63 15.22 15.34 -5.83
CA ILE A 63 15.82 16.40 -5.00
C ILE A 63 15.77 17.74 -5.75
N ARG A 64 16.18 17.78 -7.01
CA ARG A 64 16.15 18.98 -7.81
C ARG A 64 14.74 19.58 -7.94
N ASN A 65 13.75 18.75 -8.23
CA ASN A 65 12.37 19.20 -8.41
C ASN A 65 11.69 19.64 -7.10
N MET A 66 12.08 19.05 -5.97
CA MET A 66 11.66 19.52 -4.65
C MET A 66 12.20 20.91 -4.35
N PHE A 67 13.51 21.13 -4.53
CA PHE A 67 14.13 22.42 -4.22
C PHE A 67 13.80 23.52 -5.27
N SER A 68 13.52 23.16 -6.51
CA SER A 68 13.07 24.13 -7.52
C SER A 68 11.61 24.54 -7.37
N GLY A 69 10.85 23.89 -6.50
CA GLY A 69 9.44 24.17 -6.28
C GLY A 69 8.50 23.63 -7.38
N ILE A 70 9.03 23.00 -8.42
CA ILE A 70 8.22 22.48 -9.55
C ILE A 70 7.21 21.43 -9.08
N MET A 71 7.59 20.58 -8.11
CA MET A 71 6.72 19.53 -7.58
C MET A 71 5.72 20.00 -6.51
N LEU A 72 5.95 21.15 -5.91
CA LEU A 72 5.12 21.61 -4.77
C LEU A 72 3.64 21.77 -5.11
N PRO A 73 3.24 22.39 -6.24
CA PRO A 73 1.83 22.51 -6.60
C PRO A 73 1.15 21.15 -6.75
N ASP A 74 1.80 20.21 -7.42
CA ASP A 74 1.25 18.85 -7.63
C ASP A 74 1.18 18.06 -6.32
N PHE A 75 2.15 18.24 -5.45
CA PHE A 75 2.17 17.63 -4.13
C PHE A 75 1.00 18.12 -3.27
N PHE A 76 0.81 19.45 -3.17
CA PHE A 76 -0.30 20.02 -2.42
C PHE A 76 -1.66 19.67 -3.04
N ALA A 77 -1.76 19.68 -4.37
CA ALA A 77 -2.98 19.25 -5.06
C ALA A 77 -3.31 17.78 -4.75
N THR A 78 -2.32 16.90 -4.70
CA THR A 78 -2.51 15.49 -4.37
C THR A 78 -2.95 15.32 -2.92
N ILE A 79 -2.34 16.02 -1.98
CA ILE A 79 -2.76 16.02 -0.56
C ILE A 79 -4.22 16.47 -0.46
N LEU A 80 -4.57 17.59 -1.07
CA LEU A 80 -5.92 18.14 -0.99
C LEU A 80 -6.95 17.16 -1.57
N ARG A 81 -6.68 16.56 -2.73
CA ARG A 81 -7.55 15.55 -3.33
C ARG A 81 -7.72 14.32 -2.42
N THR A 82 -6.63 13.85 -1.83
CA THR A 82 -6.64 12.68 -0.94
C THR A 82 -7.45 12.97 0.33
N PHE A 83 -7.23 14.11 0.97
CA PHE A 83 -7.99 14.52 2.15
C PHE A 83 -9.48 14.74 1.83
N SER A 84 -9.79 15.37 0.71
CA SER A 84 -11.17 15.58 0.28
C SER A 84 -11.88 14.24 0.04
N ALA A 85 -11.22 13.31 -0.65
CA ALA A 85 -11.74 11.96 -0.89
C ALA A 85 -11.97 11.20 0.42
N PHE A 86 -11.01 11.26 1.34
CA PHE A 86 -11.11 10.61 2.64
C PHE A 86 -12.25 11.18 3.50
N LEU A 87 -12.36 12.50 3.58
CA LEU A 87 -13.43 13.15 4.35
C LEU A 87 -14.81 12.83 3.79
N MET A 88 -14.97 12.85 2.47
CA MET A 88 -16.23 12.44 1.80
C MET A 88 -16.57 10.97 2.12
N ALA A 89 -15.59 10.09 1.98
CA ALA A 89 -15.76 8.68 2.26
C ALA A 89 -16.08 8.41 3.75
N ALA A 90 -15.40 9.11 4.66
CA ALA A 90 -15.62 8.97 6.10
C ALA A 90 -16.98 9.52 6.54
N ALA A 91 -17.37 10.69 6.03
CA ALA A 91 -18.63 11.34 6.37
C ALA A 91 -19.85 10.46 6.06
N VAL A 92 -19.77 9.66 5.03
CA VAL A 92 -20.86 8.74 4.61
C VAL A 92 -20.60 7.30 5.09
N GLY A 93 -19.36 6.84 4.98
CA GLY A 93 -18.96 5.46 5.26
C GLY A 93 -19.02 5.10 6.74
N VAL A 94 -18.62 6.00 7.64
CA VAL A 94 -18.66 5.73 9.08
C VAL A 94 -20.11 5.55 9.58
N PRO A 95 -21.06 6.47 9.33
CA PRO A 95 -22.44 6.29 9.76
C PRO A 95 -23.09 5.02 9.18
N ILE A 96 -22.86 4.74 7.89
CA ILE A 96 -23.39 3.53 7.26
C ILE A 96 -22.77 2.29 7.89
N GLY A 97 -21.45 2.26 8.07
CA GLY A 97 -20.76 1.14 8.69
C GLY A 97 -21.22 0.86 10.11
N VAL A 98 -21.38 1.90 10.94
CA VAL A 98 -21.93 1.79 12.29
C VAL A 98 -23.35 1.25 12.26
N ALA A 99 -24.21 1.77 11.40
CA ALA A 99 -25.59 1.28 11.26
C ALA A 99 -25.66 -0.19 10.84
N LEU A 100 -24.80 -0.62 9.92
CA LEU A 100 -24.70 -2.02 9.50
C LEU A 100 -24.15 -2.91 10.62
N GLY A 101 -23.14 -2.46 11.35
CA GLY A 101 -22.53 -3.20 12.45
C GLY A 101 -23.46 -3.37 13.64
N SER A 102 -24.40 -2.43 13.85
CA SER A 102 -25.39 -2.48 14.94
C SER A 102 -26.51 -3.49 14.70
N SER A 103 -26.60 -4.12 13.53
CA SER A 103 -27.65 -5.12 13.21
C SER A 103 -27.09 -6.23 12.32
N GLU A 104 -26.98 -7.43 12.90
CA GLU A 104 -26.52 -8.61 12.17
C GLU A 104 -27.35 -8.90 10.92
N LYS A 105 -28.65 -8.65 10.99
CA LYS A 105 -29.56 -8.84 9.83
C LYS A 105 -29.23 -7.87 8.69
N LEU A 106 -28.99 -6.60 9.02
CA LEU A 106 -28.62 -5.58 8.03
C LEU A 106 -27.25 -5.90 7.44
N TYR A 107 -26.28 -6.25 8.25
CA TYR A 107 -24.93 -6.58 7.78
C TYR A 107 -24.96 -7.75 6.79
N ARG A 108 -25.61 -8.88 7.18
CA ARG A 108 -25.72 -10.06 6.31
C ARG A 108 -26.45 -9.77 4.99
N SER A 109 -27.38 -8.83 4.98
CA SER A 109 -28.11 -8.46 3.75
C SER A 109 -27.23 -7.79 2.69
N VAL A 110 -26.17 -7.10 3.11
CA VAL A 110 -25.27 -6.34 2.22
C VAL A 110 -23.84 -6.89 2.18
N GLU A 111 -23.50 -7.86 3.00
CA GLU A 111 -22.18 -8.47 3.12
C GLU A 111 -21.63 -8.92 1.75
N PHE A 112 -22.44 -9.62 0.98
CA PHE A 112 -22.06 -10.05 -0.37
C PHE A 112 -21.68 -8.86 -1.27
N LEU A 113 -22.43 -7.77 -1.19
CA LEU A 113 -22.18 -6.57 -2.00
C LEU A 113 -20.88 -5.87 -1.58
N ILE A 114 -20.65 -5.76 -0.27
CA ILE A 114 -19.42 -5.19 0.28
C ILE A 114 -18.21 -6.03 -0.15
N ASP A 115 -18.28 -7.34 -0.03
CA ASP A 115 -17.19 -8.25 -0.40
C ASP A 115 -16.95 -8.25 -1.91
N PHE A 116 -17.98 -8.19 -2.72
CA PHE A 116 -17.86 -8.07 -4.17
C PHE A 116 -17.08 -6.80 -4.57
N PHE A 117 -17.48 -5.64 -4.07
CA PHE A 117 -16.79 -4.40 -4.41
C PHE A 117 -15.39 -4.31 -3.79
N ARG A 118 -15.17 -4.85 -2.61
CA ARG A 118 -13.85 -4.90 -1.98
C ARG A 118 -12.88 -5.81 -2.72
N SER A 119 -13.36 -6.90 -3.29
CA SER A 119 -12.53 -7.81 -4.10
C SER A 119 -12.23 -7.26 -5.51
N THR A 120 -13.01 -6.28 -5.95
CA THR A 120 -12.81 -5.65 -7.25
C THR A 120 -11.74 -4.55 -7.13
N PRO A 121 -10.64 -4.61 -7.91
CA PRO A 121 -9.64 -3.54 -7.90
C PRO A 121 -10.29 -2.22 -8.31
N ALA A 122 -10.20 -1.20 -7.45
CA ALA A 122 -10.76 0.13 -7.75
C ALA A 122 -10.19 0.74 -9.05
N SER A 123 -8.94 0.38 -9.39
CA SER A 123 -8.29 0.76 -10.65
C SER A 123 -9.02 0.24 -11.88
N ALA A 124 -9.72 -0.89 -11.81
CA ALA A 124 -10.53 -1.41 -12.91
C ALA A 124 -11.76 -0.54 -13.21
N LEU A 125 -12.20 0.25 -12.22
CA LEU A 125 -13.34 1.16 -12.37
C LEU A 125 -12.95 2.55 -12.90
N ILE A 126 -11.65 2.86 -13.02
CA ILE A 126 -11.16 4.16 -13.51
C ILE A 126 -11.80 4.55 -14.85
N PRO A 127 -11.85 3.68 -15.89
CA PRO A 127 -12.47 4.05 -17.17
C PRO A 127 -13.95 4.40 -17.02
N LEU A 128 -14.69 3.72 -16.16
CA LEU A 128 -16.10 3.98 -15.89
C LEU A 128 -16.29 5.37 -15.25
N PHE A 129 -15.48 5.71 -14.26
CA PHE A 129 -15.54 7.02 -13.60
C PHE A 129 -15.13 8.16 -14.54
N ILE A 130 -14.16 7.92 -15.42
CA ILE A 130 -13.78 8.90 -16.45
C ILE A 130 -14.92 9.10 -17.43
N LEU A 131 -15.64 8.04 -17.80
CA LEU A 131 -16.81 8.14 -18.68
C LEU A 131 -17.92 9.00 -18.07
N PHE A 132 -18.20 8.86 -16.78
CA PHE A 132 -19.25 9.61 -16.09
C PHE A 132 -18.87 11.04 -15.72
N PHE A 133 -17.63 11.25 -15.27
CA PHE A 133 -17.19 12.52 -14.68
C PHE A 133 -16.12 13.25 -15.50
N GLY A 134 -15.72 12.68 -16.63
CA GLY A 134 -14.66 13.23 -17.49
C GLY A 134 -13.27 13.09 -16.88
N VAL A 135 -12.26 13.60 -17.59
CA VAL A 135 -10.85 13.66 -17.12
C VAL A 135 -10.67 14.93 -16.29
N SER A 136 -10.99 14.86 -15.01
CA SER A 136 -10.96 16.02 -14.11
C SER A 136 -10.42 15.63 -12.72
N ASP A 137 -10.12 16.63 -11.90
CA ASP A 137 -9.75 16.41 -10.49
C ASP A 137 -10.92 15.83 -9.69
N PHE A 138 -12.14 16.18 -10.08
CA PHE A 138 -13.34 15.61 -9.47
C PHE A 138 -13.42 14.10 -9.67
N SER A 139 -13.15 13.58 -10.87
CA SER A 139 -13.09 12.12 -11.12
C SER A 139 -12.08 11.43 -10.22
N LYS A 140 -10.89 12.02 -10.05
CA LYS A 140 -9.84 11.47 -9.18
C LYS A 140 -10.30 11.40 -7.73
N ILE A 141 -10.96 12.45 -7.23
CA ILE A 141 -11.49 12.50 -5.88
C ILE A 141 -12.59 11.46 -5.69
N VAL A 142 -13.52 11.34 -6.63
CA VAL A 142 -14.65 10.40 -6.52
C VAL A 142 -14.18 8.94 -6.57
N ILE A 143 -13.22 8.60 -7.44
CA ILE A 143 -12.63 7.24 -7.46
C ILE A 143 -11.94 6.92 -6.13
N ALA A 144 -11.14 7.85 -5.62
CA ALA A 144 -10.45 7.68 -4.34
C ALA A 144 -11.44 7.59 -3.17
N ALA A 145 -12.48 8.43 -3.18
CA ALA A 145 -13.54 8.40 -2.17
C ALA A 145 -14.33 7.10 -2.20
N PHE A 146 -14.69 6.59 -3.39
CA PHE A 146 -15.37 5.32 -3.54
C PHE A 146 -14.55 4.15 -2.97
N SER A 147 -13.25 4.11 -3.27
CA SER A 147 -12.34 3.09 -2.76
C SER A 147 -12.21 3.14 -1.23
N ALA A 148 -12.03 4.34 -0.68
CA ALA A 148 -11.94 4.56 0.75
C ALA A 148 -13.26 4.26 1.46
N PHE A 149 -14.40 4.61 0.86
CA PHE A 149 -15.74 4.39 1.39
C PHE A 149 -16.00 2.92 1.69
N LEU A 150 -15.74 2.03 0.74
CA LEU A 150 -15.94 0.59 0.94
C LEU A 150 -15.10 0.04 2.11
N LEU A 151 -13.86 0.49 2.21
CA LEU A 151 -12.98 0.09 3.30
C LEU A 151 -13.45 0.64 4.66
N ILE A 152 -13.89 1.89 4.69
CA ILE A 152 -14.39 2.54 5.91
C ILE A 152 -15.69 1.89 6.38
N VAL A 153 -16.63 1.62 5.48
CA VAL A 153 -17.89 0.92 5.83
C VAL A 153 -17.60 -0.42 6.46
N PHE A 154 -16.75 -1.22 5.84
CA PHE A 154 -16.37 -2.53 6.36
C PHE A 154 -15.72 -2.43 7.74
N ASN A 155 -14.69 -1.59 7.88
CA ASN A 155 -13.96 -1.48 9.16
C ASN A 155 -14.85 -0.91 10.28
N SER A 156 -15.74 0.04 9.97
CA SER A 156 -16.66 0.60 10.94
C SER A 156 -17.69 -0.42 11.39
N ALA A 157 -18.27 -1.19 10.46
CA ALA A 157 -19.22 -2.26 10.79
C ALA A 157 -18.54 -3.36 11.63
N TYR A 158 -17.35 -3.79 11.23
CA TYR A 158 -16.61 -4.81 11.95
C TYR A 158 -16.14 -4.35 13.32
N GLY A 159 -15.83 -3.06 13.49
CA GLY A 159 -15.51 -2.45 14.78
C GLY A 159 -16.66 -2.52 15.75
N VAL A 160 -17.89 -2.21 15.32
CA VAL A 160 -19.10 -2.30 16.15
C VAL A 160 -19.41 -3.75 16.54
N ILE A 161 -19.39 -4.68 15.57
CA ILE A 161 -19.65 -6.11 15.84
C ILE A 161 -18.67 -6.69 16.86
N ASN A 162 -17.41 -6.30 16.82
CA ASN A 162 -16.40 -6.80 17.77
C ASN A 162 -16.45 -6.08 19.13
N ALA A 163 -16.86 -4.82 19.18
CA ALA A 163 -17.06 -4.11 20.45
C ALA A 163 -18.14 -4.80 21.29
N ASP A 164 -19.28 -5.13 20.68
CA ASP A 164 -20.36 -5.86 21.37
C ASP A 164 -19.91 -7.21 21.93
N ARG A 165 -19.09 -7.95 21.18
CA ARG A 165 -18.55 -9.24 21.64
C ARG A 165 -17.60 -9.11 22.82
N SER A 166 -16.82 -8.05 22.89
CA SER A 166 -15.87 -7.82 23.98
C SER A 166 -16.54 -7.44 25.30
N GLU A 167 -17.71 -6.80 25.25
CA GLU A 167 -18.48 -6.44 26.45
C GLU A 167 -19.20 -7.65 27.07
N PHE A 168 -19.58 -8.63 26.27
CA PHE A 168 -20.31 -9.83 26.77
C PHE A 168 -19.40 -11.02 27.09
N GLY A 169 -18.09 -10.89 27.00
CA GLY A 169 -17.11 -11.89 27.47
C GLY A 169 -17.20 -13.27 26.78
N VAL A 170 -17.60 -13.30 25.52
CA VAL A 170 -17.74 -14.55 24.73
C VAL A 170 -16.73 -14.54 23.57
#